data_618660007677ca8850bac81ca523cfbe
#
_entry.id   618660007677ca8850bac81ca523cfbe
#
_cell.length_a   1.000
_cell.length_b   1.000
_cell.length_c   1.000
_cell.angle_alpha   90.00
_cell.angle_beta   90.00
_cell.angle_gamma   90.00
#
_symmetry.space_group_name_H-M   'P 1'
#
loop_
_entity.id
_entity.type
_entity.pdbx_description
1 polymer ?
#
loop_
_entity_poly.entity_id
_entity_poly.type
_entity_poly.pdbx_seq_one_letter_code
_entity_poly.pdbx_strand_id
1 'polypeptide(L)'
;MNTALKSDQKIFRRNVELTYDHHKSYSFYYEENPVVTSLFVVLSAMFPAGEMFFIESIRNVRNQIKDEKLLEDIKAFIAQEAFHSREHKTLNNHLIHSNYPEVVEIEAKTKARLDKLRQLSAVEQVTATVVMEHYTATLARLLLTDSLIKAKTTQESRNLWEWHALEELEHKSVAFDVLNAIGGNSSKNRKVALARVAKLITPIIFKYWIKILKRKDINFTLKQLKDGIYLGFGGINRVGILSKAFVDMLDVRAENFD
;
A
#
# COMPACT_ATOMS: atom_id res chain seq x y z
N MET A 1 13.38 -10.04 26.76
CA MET A 1 14.10 -8.78 26.57
C MET A 1 14.33 -8.61 25.09
N ASN A 2 13.36 -8.02 24.39
CA ASN A 2 13.52 -7.56 23.02
C ASN A 2 13.64 -6.05 23.10
N THR A 3 14.87 -5.57 23.09
CA THR A 3 15.15 -4.16 22.84
C THR A 3 14.66 -3.85 21.45
N ALA A 4 13.54 -3.15 21.37
CA ALA A 4 13.10 -2.51 20.14
C ALA A 4 14.31 -1.74 19.59
N LEU A 5 14.82 -2.14 18.44
CA LEU A 5 15.72 -1.35 17.64
C LEU A 5 14.94 -0.10 17.26
N LYS A 6 15.06 0.97 18.07
CA LYS A 6 14.75 2.31 17.57
C LYS A 6 15.59 2.44 16.33
N SER A 7 14.97 2.43 15.18
CA SER A 7 15.69 2.52 13.93
C SER A 7 16.29 3.91 13.85
N ASP A 8 17.60 4.02 14.09
CA ASP A 8 18.41 5.16 13.66
C ASP A 8 18.51 5.20 12.12
N GLN A 9 17.60 4.51 11.46
CA GLN A 9 17.57 4.39 10.01
C GLN A 9 17.15 5.74 9.44
N LYS A 10 18.08 6.34 8.73
CA LYS A 10 17.84 7.60 8.04
C LYS A 10 16.90 7.34 6.84
N ILE A 11 15.82 8.08 6.78
CA ILE A 11 14.90 8.04 5.65
C ILE A 11 15.52 8.82 4.48
N PHE A 12 15.75 8.13 3.36
CA PHE A 12 16.37 8.71 2.17
C PHE A 12 15.29 9.15 1.17
N ARG A 13 15.35 10.40 0.74
CA ARG A 13 14.46 10.92 -0.31
C ARG A 13 15.03 10.54 -1.67
N ARG A 14 14.40 9.59 -2.36
CA ARG A 14 14.76 9.19 -3.71
C ARG A 14 13.76 9.77 -4.69
N ASN A 15 14.14 10.83 -5.40
CA ASN A 15 13.29 11.36 -6.46
C ASN A 15 13.48 10.50 -7.72
N VAL A 16 12.70 9.45 -7.82
CA VAL A 16 12.66 8.57 -9.00
C VAL A 16 11.64 9.14 -9.97
N GLU A 17 11.95 9.14 -11.26
CA GLU A 17 11.04 9.52 -12.34
C GLU A 17 10.95 8.34 -13.30
N LEU A 18 9.76 7.74 -13.36
CA LEU A 18 9.49 6.57 -14.18
C LEU A 18 8.74 6.97 -15.46
N THR A 19 9.09 6.30 -16.53
CA THR A 19 8.43 6.46 -17.82
C THR A 19 7.93 5.11 -18.31
N TYR A 20 6.77 5.11 -18.96
CA TYR A 20 6.15 3.91 -19.51
C TYR A 20 6.00 4.06 -21.03
N ASP A 21 6.31 2.99 -21.76
CA ASP A 21 6.08 2.93 -23.19
C ASP A 21 4.59 2.74 -23.46
N HIS A 22 3.92 3.76 -23.97
CA HIS A 22 2.48 3.73 -24.28
C HIS A 22 2.09 2.74 -25.40
N HIS A 23 3.06 2.17 -26.12
CA HIS A 23 2.82 1.12 -27.12
C HIS A 23 2.84 -0.29 -26.50
N LYS A 24 3.18 -0.42 -25.23
CA LYS A 24 3.23 -1.69 -24.51
C LYS A 24 2.12 -1.77 -23.48
N SER A 25 1.47 -2.93 -23.39
CA SER A 25 0.56 -3.23 -22.28
C SER A 25 1.35 -3.44 -20.99
N TYR A 26 0.81 -2.94 -19.87
CA TYR A 26 1.39 -3.18 -18.58
C TYR A 26 1.28 -4.66 -18.19
N SER A 27 2.39 -5.23 -17.76
CA SER A 27 2.48 -6.60 -17.26
C SER A 27 3.25 -6.62 -15.95
N PHE A 28 2.66 -7.21 -14.90
CA PHE A 28 3.31 -7.32 -13.60
C PHE A 28 3.97 -8.68 -13.38
N TYR A 29 3.26 -9.74 -13.78
CA TYR A 29 3.65 -11.10 -13.44
C TYR A 29 4.02 -11.92 -14.68
N TYR A 30 4.71 -13.04 -14.42
CA TYR A 30 5.18 -13.97 -15.44
C TYR A 30 4.11 -14.32 -16.49
N GLU A 31 4.53 -14.40 -17.78
CA GLU A 31 3.66 -14.70 -18.91
C GLU A 31 2.44 -13.75 -19.00
N GLU A 32 2.63 -12.50 -18.64
CA GLU A 32 1.55 -11.49 -18.67
C GLU A 32 0.29 -11.97 -17.94
N ASN A 33 0.47 -12.57 -16.74
CA ASN A 33 -0.63 -13.15 -15.99
C ASN A 33 -1.68 -12.08 -15.62
N PRO A 34 -2.83 -12.04 -16.30
CA PRO A 34 -3.80 -10.96 -16.11
C PRO A 34 -4.49 -11.04 -14.73
N VAL A 35 -4.50 -12.20 -14.09
CA VAL A 35 -5.09 -12.35 -12.74
C VAL A 35 -4.26 -11.59 -11.72
N VAL A 36 -2.93 -11.74 -11.77
CA VAL A 36 -2.02 -11.01 -10.88
C VAL A 36 -1.91 -9.55 -11.29
N THR A 37 -1.72 -9.28 -12.58
CA THR A 37 -1.65 -7.92 -13.12
C THR A 37 -2.87 -7.09 -12.71
N SER A 38 -4.08 -7.64 -12.84
CA SER A 38 -5.31 -6.94 -12.43
C SER A 38 -5.34 -6.57 -10.96
N LEU A 39 -4.78 -7.40 -10.07
CA LEU A 39 -4.66 -7.05 -8.65
C LEU A 39 -3.74 -5.85 -8.45
N PHE A 40 -2.57 -5.84 -9.09
CA PHE A 40 -1.62 -4.72 -8.99
C PHE A 40 -2.13 -3.44 -9.67
N VAL A 41 -2.93 -3.55 -10.73
CA VAL A 41 -3.69 -2.42 -11.31
C VAL A 41 -4.61 -1.79 -10.27
N VAL A 42 -5.37 -2.60 -9.53
CA VAL A 42 -6.27 -2.08 -8.48
C VAL A 42 -5.48 -1.41 -7.35
N LEU A 43 -4.39 -2.04 -6.89
CA LEU A 43 -3.54 -1.47 -5.84
C LEU A 43 -2.94 -0.13 -6.28
N SER A 44 -2.34 -0.07 -7.48
CA SER A 44 -1.77 1.16 -8.02
C SER A 44 -2.81 2.29 -8.11
N ALA A 45 -4.02 1.99 -8.58
CA ALA A 45 -5.10 2.96 -8.67
C ALA A 45 -5.56 3.51 -7.31
N MET A 46 -5.31 2.77 -6.21
CA MET A 46 -5.69 3.20 -4.87
C MET A 46 -4.62 4.06 -4.18
N PHE A 47 -3.34 3.87 -4.52
CA PHE A 47 -2.22 4.49 -3.82
C PHE A 47 -2.27 6.02 -3.83
N PRO A 48 -2.45 6.75 -4.95
CA PRO A 48 -2.39 8.21 -4.94
C PRO A 48 -3.35 8.86 -3.93
N ALA A 49 -4.55 8.31 -3.79
CA ALA A 49 -5.52 8.82 -2.83
C ALA A 49 -5.16 8.41 -1.39
N GLY A 50 -4.60 7.22 -1.19
CA GLY A 50 -4.14 6.71 0.10
C GLY A 50 -2.99 7.53 0.65
N GLU A 51 -1.95 7.70 -0.13
CA GLU A 51 -0.73 8.44 0.22
C GLU A 51 -1.03 9.92 0.52
N MET A 52 -1.91 10.54 -0.27
CA MET A 52 -2.38 11.89 0.05
C MET A 52 -3.12 11.95 1.39
N PHE A 53 -3.90 10.93 1.75
CA PHE A 53 -4.53 10.86 3.06
C PHE A 53 -3.46 10.70 4.18
N PHE A 54 -2.42 9.93 3.98
CA PHE A 54 -1.31 9.80 4.93
C PHE A 54 -0.64 11.15 5.18
N ILE A 55 -0.26 11.84 4.12
CA ILE A 55 0.35 13.17 4.17
C ILE A 55 -0.55 14.16 4.96
N GLU A 56 -1.83 14.21 4.64
CA GLU A 56 -2.79 15.12 5.27
C GLU A 56 -2.98 14.81 6.76
N SER A 57 -3.15 13.54 7.12
CA SER A 57 -3.36 13.12 8.51
C SER A 57 -2.18 13.50 9.41
N ILE A 58 -0.95 13.31 8.93
CA ILE A 58 0.28 13.67 9.65
C ILE A 58 0.45 15.20 9.72
N ARG A 59 0.17 15.92 8.63
CA ARG A 59 0.23 17.39 8.62
C ARG A 59 -0.73 18.03 9.62
N ASN A 60 -1.92 17.46 9.80
CA ASN A 60 -2.95 17.97 10.70
C ASN A 60 -2.53 17.97 12.18
N VAL A 61 -1.55 17.16 12.57
CA VAL A 61 -1.06 17.06 13.96
C VAL A 61 0.38 17.53 14.13
N ARG A 62 1.08 17.88 13.04
CA ARG A 62 2.51 18.21 13.05
C ARG A 62 2.88 19.31 14.04
N ASN A 63 2.02 20.29 14.26
CA ASN A 63 2.25 21.40 15.20
C ASN A 63 2.23 20.95 16.68
N GLN A 64 1.77 19.73 16.98
CA GLN A 64 1.79 19.14 18.33
C GLN A 64 3.10 18.41 18.62
N ILE A 65 3.93 18.15 17.59
CA ILE A 65 5.20 17.44 17.71
C ILE A 65 6.30 18.43 18.10
N LYS A 66 7.05 18.06 19.16
CA LYS A 66 8.16 18.86 19.69
C LYS A 66 9.52 18.22 19.45
N ASP A 67 9.56 16.93 19.18
CA ASP A 67 10.78 16.18 18.90
C ASP A 67 11.31 16.58 17.53
N GLU A 68 12.52 17.15 17.48
CA GLU A 68 13.13 17.65 16.25
C GLU A 68 13.45 16.51 15.26
N LYS A 69 13.90 15.35 15.77
CA LYS A 69 14.18 14.19 14.95
C LYS A 69 12.89 13.70 14.28
N LEU A 70 11.82 13.54 15.03
CA LEU A 70 10.52 13.15 14.50
C LEU A 70 9.98 14.16 13.48
N LEU A 71 10.22 15.47 13.68
CA LEU A 71 9.86 16.50 12.70
C LEU A 71 10.66 16.37 11.40
N GLU A 72 11.92 15.93 11.45
CA GLU A 72 12.72 15.62 10.26
C GLU A 72 12.22 14.36 9.56
N ASP A 73 11.91 13.30 10.32
CA ASP A 73 11.35 12.06 9.78
C ASP A 73 9.98 12.30 9.12
N ILE A 74 9.12 13.13 9.72
CA ILE A 74 7.85 13.58 9.11
C ILE A 74 8.09 14.30 7.77
N LYS A 75 9.10 15.15 7.66
CA LYS A 75 9.42 15.83 6.39
C LYS A 75 9.86 14.83 5.32
N ALA A 76 10.65 13.82 5.70
CA ALA A 76 11.10 12.80 4.79
C ALA A 76 9.96 11.88 4.35
N PHE A 77 9.13 11.42 5.29
CA PHE A 77 7.89 10.67 5.05
C PHE A 77 6.98 11.38 4.04
N ILE A 78 6.63 12.65 4.31
CA ILE A 78 5.77 13.44 3.41
C ILE A 78 6.36 13.55 2.00
N ALA A 79 7.69 13.62 1.87
CA ALA A 79 8.34 13.69 0.56
C ALA A 79 8.29 12.34 -0.17
N GLN A 80 8.56 11.22 0.52
CA GLN A 80 8.47 9.88 -0.07
C GLN A 80 7.04 9.59 -0.52
N GLU A 81 6.02 9.82 0.33
CA GLU A 81 4.62 9.65 -0.02
C GLU A 81 4.18 10.49 -1.22
N ALA A 82 4.70 11.72 -1.32
CA ALA A 82 4.42 12.57 -2.48
C ALA A 82 5.06 12.03 -3.78
N PHE A 83 6.24 11.42 -3.69
CA PHE A 83 6.88 10.77 -4.84
C PHE A 83 6.16 9.48 -5.21
N HIS A 84 5.76 8.63 -4.24
CA HIS A 84 4.95 7.43 -4.48
C HIS A 84 3.66 7.80 -5.22
N SER A 85 2.93 8.79 -4.70
CA SER A 85 1.69 9.28 -5.31
C SER A 85 1.89 9.72 -6.76
N ARG A 86 2.97 10.44 -7.05
CA ARG A 86 3.31 10.90 -8.41
C ARG A 86 3.58 9.72 -9.35
N GLU A 87 4.42 8.78 -8.92
CA GLU A 87 4.83 7.65 -9.77
C GLU A 87 3.69 6.67 -10.02
N HIS A 88 2.86 6.39 -8.98
CA HIS A 88 1.64 5.63 -9.19
C HIS A 88 0.64 6.35 -10.10
N LYS A 89 0.58 7.67 -10.07
CA LYS A 89 -0.25 8.44 -10.99
C LYS A 89 0.25 8.34 -12.43
N THR A 90 1.57 8.32 -12.63
CA THR A 90 2.20 8.09 -13.94
C THR A 90 1.87 6.69 -14.47
N LEU A 91 1.99 5.65 -13.62
CA LEU A 91 1.56 4.29 -13.97
C LEU A 91 0.05 4.24 -14.27
N ASN A 92 -0.79 4.86 -13.45
CA ASN A 92 -2.25 4.87 -13.62
C ASN A 92 -2.66 5.48 -14.96
N ASN A 93 -2.01 6.56 -15.39
CA ASN A 93 -2.22 7.13 -16.72
C ASN A 93 -1.85 6.14 -17.83
N HIS A 94 -0.71 5.46 -17.69
CA HIS A 94 -0.32 4.39 -18.63
C HIS A 94 -1.35 3.25 -18.65
N LEU A 95 -1.84 2.81 -17.49
CA LEU A 95 -2.85 1.75 -17.35
C LEU A 95 -4.17 2.12 -18.05
N ILE A 96 -4.63 3.37 -17.95
CA ILE A 96 -5.83 3.84 -18.64
C ILE A 96 -5.63 3.72 -20.16
N HIS A 97 -4.49 4.11 -20.69
CA HIS A 97 -4.16 3.96 -22.11
C HIS A 97 -3.95 2.50 -22.53
N SER A 98 -3.52 1.65 -21.61
CA SER A 98 -3.32 0.21 -21.79
C SER A 98 -4.59 -0.62 -21.53
N ASN A 99 -5.76 -0.01 -21.70
CA ASN A 99 -7.06 -0.68 -21.60
C ASN A 99 -7.48 -1.10 -20.18
N TYR A 100 -7.13 -0.30 -19.15
CA TYR A 100 -7.66 -0.45 -17.78
C TYR A 100 -8.48 0.79 -17.37
N PRO A 101 -9.63 1.08 -18.00
CA PRO A 101 -10.44 2.27 -17.70
C PRO A 101 -11.00 2.28 -16.27
N GLU A 102 -11.04 1.11 -15.60
CA GLU A 102 -11.48 0.98 -14.22
C GLU A 102 -10.63 1.79 -13.25
N VAL A 103 -9.39 2.13 -13.60
CA VAL A 103 -8.47 2.95 -12.78
C VAL A 103 -9.16 4.25 -12.37
N VAL A 104 -9.83 4.94 -13.29
CA VAL A 104 -10.55 6.20 -13.00
C VAL A 104 -11.63 6.01 -11.94
N GLU A 105 -12.41 4.92 -12.05
CA GLU A 105 -13.47 4.61 -11.07
C GLU A 105 -12.88 4.20 -9.72
N ILE A 106 -11.77 3.45 -9.72
CA ILE A 106 -11.10 3.00 -8.49
C ILE A 106 -10.54 4.23 -7.73
N GLU A 107 -9.83 5.12 -8.41
CA GLU A 107 -9.31 6.37 -7.81
C GLU A 107 -10.42 7.20 -7.17
N ALA A 108 -11.49 7.46 -7.92
CA ALA A 108 -12.64 8.22 -7.43
C ALA A 108 -13.32 7.55 -6.24
N LYS A 109 -13.45 6.21 -6.26
CA LYS A 109 -14.08 5.45 -5.19
C LYS A 109 -13.20 5.41 -3.95
N THR A 110 -11.89 5.25 -4.12
CA THR A 110 -10.92 5.28 -3.02
C THR A 110 -10.94 6.64 -2.34
N LYS A 111 -10.86 7.72 -3.12
CA LYS A 111 -10.97 9.08 -2.58
C LYS A 111 -12.26 9.27 -1.78
N ALA A 112 -13.42 8.90 -2.33
CA ALA A 112 -14.71 9.04 -1.66
C ALA A 112 -14.82 8.21 -0.36
N ARG A 113 -14.08 7.11 -0.23
CA ARG A 113 -14.02 6.31 1.00
C ARG A 113 -13.07 6.94 2.03
N LEU A 114 -11.94 7.48 1.59
CA LEU A 114 -11.00 8.19 2.44
C LEU A 114 -11.58 9.54 2.93
N ASP A 115 -12.42 10.21 2.13
CA ASP A 115 -13.15 11.41 2.56
C ASP A 115 -14.02 11.16 3.80
N LYS A 116 -14.50 9.91 4.01
CA LYS A 116 -15.19 9.55 5.25
C LYS A 116 -14.24 9.46 6.46
N LEU A 117 -13.00 9.05 6.25
CA LEU A 117 -11.98 9.05 7.30
C LEU A 117 -11.53 10.49 7.62
N ARG A 118 -11.50 11.39 6.64
CA ARG A 118 -11.19 12.82 6.82
C ARG A 118 -12.17 13.55 7.74
N GLN A 119 -13.39 13.03 7.91
CA GLN A 119 -14.38 13.59 8.84
C GLN A 119 -14.14 13.18 10.31
N LEU A 120 -13.22 12.28 10.57
CA LEU A 120 -12.88 11.83 11.90
C LEU A 120 -11.94 12.83 12.60
N SER A 121 -11.75 12.68 13.90
CA SER A 121 -10.76 13.45 14.65
C SER A 121 -9.34 13.23 14.10
N ALA A 122 -8.45 14.20 14.31
CA ALA A 122 -7.07 14.11 13.84
C ALA A 122 -6.35 12.85 14.38
N VAL A 123 -6.59 12.49 15.64
CA VAL A 123 -6.06 11.25 16.23
C VAL A 123 -6.57 10.00 15.50
N GLU A 124 -7.86 9.95 15.17
CA GLU A 124 -8.42 8.82 14.44
C GLU A 124 -7.91 8.74 13.01
N GLN A 125 -7.65 9.88 12.36
CA GLN A 125 -7.04 9.94 11.03
C GLN A 125 -5.62 9.37 11.07
N VAL A 126 -4.77 9.83 12.00
CA VAL A 126 -3.41 9.27 12.18
C VAL A 126 -3.45 7.78 12.52
N THR A 127 -4.41 7.36 13.38
CA THR A 127 -4.56 5.93 13.69
C THR A 127 -4.93 5.11 12.45
N ALA A 128 -5.77 5.65 11.56
CA ALA A 128 -6.09 4.99 10.29
C ALA A 128 -4.88 4.92 9.36
N THR A 129 -4.03 5.97 9.33
CA THR A 129 -2.75 5.96 8.61
C THR A 129 -1.84 4.88 9.15
N VAL A 130 -1.64 4.76 10.46
CA VAL A 130 -0.83 3.69 11.09
C VAL A 130 -1.30 2.29 10.66
N VAL A 131 -2.61 2.06 10.61
CA VAL A 131 -3.16 0.77 10.16
C VAL A 131 -2.87 0.51 8.68
N MET A 132 -3.00 1.51 7.83
CA MET A 132 -2.75 1.37 6.39
C MET A 132 -1.26 1.23 6.10
N GLU A 133 -0.40 2.01 6.75
CA GLU A 133 1.06 1.90 6.70
C GLU A 133 1.57 0.51 7.12
N HIS A 134 0.98 -0.06 8.18
CA HIS A 134 1.32 -1.42 8.57
C HIS A 134 0.96 -2.45 7.49
N TYR A 135 -0.16 -2.24 6.79
CA TYR A 135 -0.57 -3.09 5.67
C TYR A 135 0.36 -2.93 4.47
N THR A 136 0.70 -1.69 4.06
CA THR A 136 1.60 -1.43 2.93
C THR A 136 3.01 -1.94 3.22
N ALA A 137 3.55 -1.70 4.41
CA ALA A 137 4.85 -2.25 4.84
C ALA A 137 4.88 -3.78 4.86
N THR A 138 3.78 -4.45 5.22
CA THR A 138 3.69 -5.91 5.15
C THR A 138 3.72 -6.39 3.70
N LEU A 139 2.95 -5.77 2.81
CA LEU A 139 3.00 -6.08 1.38
C LEU A 139 4.38 -5.79 0.79
N ALA A 140 5.00 -4.68 1.16
CA ALA A 140 6.34 -4.29 0.75
C ALA A 140 7.39 -5.33 1.14
N ARG A 141 7.38 -5.78 2.39
CA ARG A 141 8.27 -6.85 2.87
C ARG A 141 8.10 -8.14 2.08
N LEU A 142 6.85 -8.54 1.81
CA LEU A 142 6.58 -9.76 1.03
C LEU A 142 7.06 -9.61 -0.41
N LEU A 143 6.83 -8.46 -1.03
CA LEU A 143 7.27 -8.17 -2.39
C LEU A 143 8.81 -8.22 -2.51
N LEU A 144 9.51 -7.71 -1.51
CA LEU A 144 10.98 -7.69 -1.50
C LEU A 144 11.63 -9.02 -1.08
N THR A 145 10.93 -9.90 -0.35
CA THR A 145 11.52 -11.13 0.21
C THR A 145 11.00 -12.42 -0.42
N ASP A 146 9.83 -12.41 -1.05
CA ASP A 146 9.24 -13.61 -1.64
C ASP A 146 9.95 -13.97 -2.94
N SER A 147 10.61 -15.13 -2.96
CA SER A 147 11.39 -15.58 -4.11
C SER A 147 10.56 -15.83 -5.36
N LEU A 148 9.29 -16.24 -5.20
CA LEU A 148 8.39 -16.49 -6.34
C LEU A 148 7.99 -15.15 -6.99
N ILE A 149 7.67 -14.13 -6.19
CA ILE A 149 7.39 -12.79 -6.71
C ILE A 149 8.62 -12.28 -7.46
N LYS A 150 9.78 -12.27 -6.82
CA LYS A 150 11.03 -11.80 -7.44
C LYS A 150 11.36 -12.49 -8.76
N ALA A 151 11.19 -13.81 -8.81
CA ALA A 151 11.49 -14.59 -10.00
C ALA A 151 10.50 -14.36 -11.16
N LYS A 152 9.28 -13.91 -10.85
CA LYS A 152 8.18 -13.85 -11.81
C LYS A 152 7.72 -12.44 -12.16
N THR A 153 8.14 -11.42 -11.39
CA THR A 153 7.82 -10.02 -11.70
C THR A 153 8.65 -9.51 -12.87
N THR A 154 8.05 -8.79 -13.79
CA THR A 154 8.75 -8.17 -14.92
C THR A 154 9.69 -7.06 -14.46
N GLN A 155 10.75 -6.77 -15.22
CA GLN A 155 11.71 -5.72 -14.87
C GLN A 155 11.06 -4.33 -14.83
N GLU A 156 10.14 -4.05 -15.75
CA GLU A 156 9.40 -2.80 -15.81
C GLU A 156 8.60 -2.56 -14.50
N SER A 157 7.94 -3.61 -13.99
CA SER A 157 7.21 -3.54 -12.74
C SER A 157 8.13 -3.40 -11.53
N ARG A 158 9.30 -4.06 -11.52
CA ARG A 158 10.25 -3.97 -10.40
C ARG A 158 10.70 -2.55 -10.12
N ASN A 159 10.91 -1.75 -11.15
CA ASN A 159 11.41 -0.38 -11.01
C ASN A 159 10.51 0.46 -10.08
N LEU A 160 9.19 0.36 -10.21
CA LEU A 160 8.26 1.05 -9.35
C LEU A 160 8.05 0.31 -8.02
N TRP A 161 7.65 -0.96 -8.12
CA TRP A 161 7.15 -1.69 -6.95
C TRP A 161 8.23 -2.05 -5.92
N GLU A 162 9.46 -2.36 -6.36
CA GLU A 162 10.58 -2.62 -5.43
C GLU A 162 11.11 -1.32 -4.81
N TRP A 163 11.17 -0.22 -5.58
CA TRP A 163 11.53 1.09 -5.05
C TRP A 163 10.53 1.57 -4.00
N HIS A 164 9.23 1.55 -4.34
CA HIS A 164 8.17 1.91 -3.41
C HIS A 164 8.21 1.03 -2.14
N ALA A 165 8.29 -0.30 -2.33
CA ALA A 165 8.36 -1.23 -1.22
C ALA A 165 9.58 -1.00 -0.29
N LEU A 166 10.71 -0.59 -0.83
CA LEU A 166 11.89 -0.26 -0.03
C LEU A 166 11.61 0.95 0.85
N GLU A 167 11.04 2.01 0.29
CA GLU A 167 10.72 3.23 1.02
C GLU A 167 9.62 3.03 2.06
N GLU A 168 8.61 2.19 1.79
CA GLU A 168 7.60 1.77 2.78
C GLU A 168 8.23 1.13 4.03
N LEU A 169 9.29 0.35 3.87
CA LEU A 169 9.99 -0.24 5.01
C LEU A 169 10.84 0.78 5.78
N GLU A 170 11.30 1.83 5.12
CA GLU A 170 12.10 2.89 5.76
C GLU A 170 11.26 3.79 6.66
N HIS A 171 10.01 4.09 6.27
CA HIS A 171 9.20 5.08 6.98
C HIS A 171 7.99 4.51 7.74
N LYS A 172 7.82 3.20 7.76
CA LYS A 172 6.67 2.53 8.41
C LYS A 172 6.44 2.94 9.87
N SER A 173 7.48 3.33 10.60
CA SER A 173 7.39 3.72 12.02
C SER A 173 6.94 5.17 12.21
N VAL A 174 7.09 6.04 11.20
CA VAL A 174 6.85 7.49 11.36
C VAL A 174 5.42 7.79 11.79
N ALA A 175 4.43 7.20 11.13
CA ALA A 175 3.03 7.40 11.50
C ALA A 175 2.73 6.88 12.92
N PHE A 176 3.36 5.77 13.32
CA PHE A 176 3.23 5.21 14.65
C PHE A 176 3.88 6.10 15.73
N ASP A 177 5.08 6.63 15.47
CA ASP A 177 5.77 7.55 16.38
C ASP A 177 4.99 8.87 16.53
N VAL A 178 4.40 9.38 15.46
CA VAL A 178 3.49 10.52 15.51
C VAL A 178 2.27 10.22 16.38
N LEU A 179 1.64 9.04 16.21
CA LEU A 179 0.49 8.63 17.02
C LEU A 179 0.84 8.54 18.51
N ASN A 180 2.05 8.04 18.84
CA ASN A 180 2.58 8.02 20.20
C ASN A 180 2.77 9.45 20.73
N ALA A 181 3.41 10.31 19.97
CA ALA A 181 3.74 11.67 20.40
C ALA A 181 2.49 12.53 20.70
N ILE A 182 1.37 12.28 19.99
CA ILE A 182 0.08 12.97 20.26
C ILE A 182 -0.79 12.25 21.29
N GLY A 183 -0.28 11.20 21.94
CA GLY A 183 -1.00 10.45 22.99
C GLY A 183 -2.18 9.61 22.46
N GLY A 184 -2.24 9.34 21.17
CA GLY A 184 -3.36 8.64 20.52
C GLY A 184 -3.22 7.11 20.49
N ASN A 185 -2.03 6.58 20.80
CA ASN A 185 -1.72 5.17 20.63
C ASN A 185 -2.34 4.30 21.74
N SER A 186 -3.47 3.68 21.42
CA SER A 186 -4.07 2.65 22.27
C SER A 186 -4.54 1.47 21.42
N SER A 187 -4.47 0.26 21.97
CA SER A 187 -4.99 -0.96 21.32
C SER A 187 -6.47 -0.79 20.90
N LYS A 188 -7.27 -0.09 21.71
CA LYS A 188 -8.68 0.23 21.42
C LYS A 188 -8.79 1.06 20.13
N ASN A 189 -8.03 2.16 20.03
CA ASN A 189 -8.07 3.05 18.86
C ASN A 189 -7.64 2.30 17.61
N ARG A 190 -6.57 1.51 17.67
CA ARG A 190 -6.09 0.72 16.55
C ARG A 190 -7.08 -0.36 16.11
N LYS A 191 -7.76 -1.05 17.04
CA LYS A 191 -8.83 -2.02 16.71
C LYS A 191 -10.00 -1.36 15.99
N VAL A 192 -10.42 -0.17 16.42
CA VAL A 192 -11.49 0.60 15.78
C VAL A 192 -11.06 1.06 14.38
N ALA A 193 -9.84 1.59 14.25
CA ALA A 193 -9.30 2.02 12.96
C ALA A 193 -9.16 0.83 11.99
N LEU A 194 -8.68 -0.33 12.46
CA LEU A 194 -8.61 -1.55 11.66
C LEU A 194 -9.98 -1.96 11.11
N ALA A 195 -11.01 -1.97 11.96
CA ALA A 195 -12.36 -2.31 11.51
C ALA A 195 -12.90 -1.32 10.47
N ARG A 196 -12.63 -0.02 10.65
CA ARG A 196 -13.03 1.04 9.71
C ARG A 196 -12.29 0.91 8.37
N VAL A 197 -10.97 0.76 8.39
CA VAL A 197 -10.14 0.58 7.19
C VAL A 197 -10.57 -0.69 6.45
N ALA A 198 -10.70 -1.81 7.14
CA ALA A 198 -11.18 -3.06 6.54
C ALA A 198 -12.54 -2.89 5.87
N LYS A 199 -13.50 -2.22 6.52
CA LYS A 199 -14.84 -1.98 5.97
C LYS A 199 -14.84 -1.03 4.75
N LEU A 200 -13.99 -0.02 4.75
CA LEU A 200 -14.00 1.03 3.74
C LEU A 200 -13.13 0.69 2.53
N ILE A 201 -11.95 0.13 2.75
CA ILE A 201 -10.89 -0.03 1.75
C ILE A 201 -10.87 -1.44 1.14
N THR A 202 -10.87 -2.48 1.96
CA THR A 202 -10.77 -3.87 1.47
C THR A 202 -11.82 -4.25 0.41
N PRO A 203 -13.10 -3.84 0.50
CA PRO A 203 -14.08 -4.16 -0.53
C PRO A 203 -13.77 -3.56 -1.91
N ILE A 204 -13.01 -2.46 -1.98
CA ILE A 204 -12.60 -1.87 -3.25
C ILE A 204 -11.70 -2.86 -3.99
N ILE A 205 -10.69 -3.42 -3.30
CA ILE A 205 -9.73 -4.35 -3.87
C ILE A 205 -10.45 -5.52 -4.54
N PHE A 206 -11.25 -6.25 -3.78
CA PHE A 206 -11.93 -7.44 -4.31
C PHE A 206 -12.98 -7.12 -5.37
N LYS A 207 -13.75 -6.05 -5.18
CA LYS A 207 -14.79 -5.65 -6.13
C LYS A 207 -14.19 -5.35 -7.51
N TYR A 208 -13.12 -4.54 -7.55
CA TYR A 208 -12.56 -4.11 -8.82
C TYR A 208 -11.65 -5.16 -9.43
N TRP A 209 -10.92 -5.94 -8.62
CA TRP A 209 -10.19 -7.09 -9.11
C TRP A 209 -11.10 -8.06 -9.86
N ILE A 210 -12.21 -8.47 -9.23
CA ILE A 210 -13.21 -9.35 -9.87
C ILE A 210 -13.87 -8.65 -11.09
N LYS A 211 -14.14 -7.34 -11.01
CA LYS A 211 -14.70 -6.57 -12.13
C LYS A 211 -13.81 -6.63 -13.37
N ILE A 212 -12.50 -6.42 -13.20
CA ILE A 212 -11.53 -6.50 -14.29
C ILE A 212 -11.47 -7.92 -14.85
N LEU A 213 -11.38 -8.94 -14.00
CA LEU A 213 -11.29 -10.34 -14.42
C LEU A 213 -12.56 -10.85 -15.15
N LYS A 214 -13.71 -10.21 -14.97
CA LYS A 214 -14.96 -10.56 -15.67
C LYS A 214 -15.12 -9.88 -17.04
N ARG A 215 -14.19 -9.04 -17.43
CA ARG A 215 -14.24 -8.40 -18.74
C ARG A 215 -14.01 -9.42 -19.86
N LYS A 216 -14.69 -9.23 -20.99
CA LYS A 216 -14.63 -10.15 -22.14
C LYS A 216 -13.29 -10.13 -22.87
N ASP A 217 -12.56 -9.03 -22.76
CA ASP A 217 -11.25 -8.82 -23.36
C ASP A 217 -10.09 -9.26 -22.48
N ILE A 218 -10.36 -9.58 -21.20
CA ILE A 218 -9.38 -10.15 -20.26
C ILE A 218 -9.47 -11.67 -20.29
N ASN A 219 -8.56 -12.28 -21.03
CA ASN A 219 -8.52 -13.74 -21.15
C ASN A 219 -7.36 -14.29 -20.31
N PHE A 220 -7.62 -15.37 -19.59
CA PHE A 220 -6.60 -16.08 -18.82
C PHE A 220 -6.86 -17.59 -18.84
N THR A 221 -5.79 -18.34 -18.78
CA THR A 221 -5.82 -19.81 -18.73
C THR A 221 -6.11 -20.28 -17.30
N LEU A 222 -6.52 -21.56 -17.17
CA LEU A 222 -6.68 -22.17 -15.86
C LEU A 222 -5.35 -22.20 -15.06
N LYS A 223 -4.21 -22.31 -15.75
CA LYS A 223 -2.87 -22.22 -15.15
C LYS A 223 -2.66 -20.83 -14.56
N GLN A 224 -2.89 -19.76 -15.31
CA GLN A 224 -2.75 -18.37 -14.82
C GLN A 224 -3.67 -18.06 -13.64
N LEU A 225 -4.91 -18.59 -13.65
CA LEU A 225 -5.81 -18.47 -12.51
C LEU A 225 -5.25 -19.18 -11.26
N LYS A 226 -4.79 -20.42 -11.42
CA LYS A 226 -4.17 -21.17 -10.32
C LYS A 226 -2.93 -20.47 -9.78
N ASP A 227 -2.07 -19.96 -10.66
CA ASP A 227 -0.86 -19.22 -10.29
C ASP A 227 -1.19 -17.94 -9.52
N GLY A 228 -2.21 -17.19 -9.97
CA GLY A 228 -2.68 -15.99 -9.28
C GLY A 228 -3.29 -16.30 -7.90
N ILE A 229 -4.10 -17.35 -7.79
CA ILE A 229 -4.65 -17.81 -6.52
C ILE A 229 -3.53 -18.26 -5.58
N TYR A 230 -2.58 -19.04 -6.09
CA TYR A 230 -1.44 -19.52 -5.30
C TYR A 230 -0.55 -18.38 -4.81
N LEU A 231 -0.29 -17.38 -5.65
CA LEU A 231 0.44 -16.19 -5.25
C LEU A 231 -0.31 -15.40 -4.16
N GLY A 232 -1.60 -15.17 -4.36
CA GLY A 232 -2.42 -14.38 -3.45
C GLY A 232 -2.74 -15.07 -2.13
N PHE A 233 -3.21 -16.30 -2.21
CA PHE A 233 -3.75 -17.01 -1.04
C PHE A 233 -2.87 -18.18 -0.56
N GLY A 234 -1.96 -18.66 -1.41
CA GLY A 234 -1.06 -19.76 -1.07
C GLY A 234 -1.63 -21.13 -1.34
N GLY A 235 -1.01 -22.13 -0.74
CA GLY A 235 -1.36 -23.55 -0.84
C GLY A 235 -0.72 -24.35 0.30
N ILE A 236 -0.61 -25.67 0.15
CA ILE A 236 -0.15 -26.57 1.22
C ILE A 236 1.22 -26.18 1.79
N ASN A 237 2.14 -25.72 0.94
CA ASN A 237 3.54 -25.45 1.32
C ASN A 237 3.89 -23.95 1.36
N ARG A 238 2.91 -23.05 1.21
CA ARG A 238 3.16 -21.61 1.14
C ARG A 238 1.92 -20.83 1.54
N VAL A 239 2.12 -19.83 2.39
CA VAL A 239 1.12 -18.80 2.66
C VAL A 239 1.23 -17.74 1.57
N GLY A 240 0.12 -17.38 0.92
CA GLY A 240 0.11 -16.35 -0.10
C GLY A 240 0.22 -14.93 0.47
N ILE A 241 0.55 -13.98 -0.40
CA ILE A 241 0.82 -12.59 0.00
C ILE A 241 -0.39 -11.92 0.65
N LEU A 242 -1.58 -12.12 0.11
CA LEU A 242 -2.80 -11.54 0.68
C LEU A 242 -3.18 -12.19 2.01
N SER A 243 -3.04 -13.53 2.10
CA SER A 243 -3.30 -14.25 3.35
C SER A 243 -2.33 -13.84 4.44
N LYS A 244 -1.04 -13.72 4.12
CA LYS A 244 -0.03 -13.28 5.08
C LYS A 244 -0.23 -11.83 5.47
N ALA A 245 -0.46 -10.94 4.51
CA ALA A 245 -0.73 -9.54 4.79
C ALA A 245 -1.98 -9.37 5.67
N PHE A 246 -3.02 -10.18 5.47
CA PHE A 246 -4.20 -10.18 6.33
C PHE A 246 -3.88 -10.63 7.76
N VAL A 247 -3.09 -11.70 7.93
CA VAL A 247 -2.70 -12.19 9.25
C VAL A 247 -1.83 -11.16 9.97
N ASP A 248 -0.77 -10.66 9.32
CA ASP A 248 0.16 -9.68 9.89
C ASP A 248 -0.57 -8.35 10.22
N MET A 249 -1.58 -7.96 9.44
CA MET A 249 -2.41 -6.79 9.74
C MET A 249 -3.13 -6.89 11.11
N LEU A 250 -3.37 -8.11 11.59
CA LEU A 250 -3.99 -8.30 12.90
C LEU A 250 -3.07 -7.94 14.07
N ASP A 251 -1.75 -7.86 13.85
CA ASP A 251 -0.76 -7.50 14.87
C ASP A 251 -0.97 -6.08 15.40
N VAL A 252 -1.52 -5.19 14.58
CA VAL A 252 -1.88 -3.83 14.98
C VAL A 252 -2.82 -3.77 16.20
N ARG A 253 -3.46 -4.89 16.57
CA ARG A 253 -4.33 -5.02 17.75
C ARG A 253 -3.58 -5.29 19.03
N ALA A 254 -2.32 -5.71 18.96
CA ALA A 254 -1.53 -6.07 20.14
C ALA A 254 -1.29 -4.84 21.04
N GLU A 255 -1.21 -5.04 22.35
CA GLU A 255 -0.93 -3.95 23.29
C GLU A 255 0.50 -3.42 23.13
N ASN A 256 1.42 -4.33 22.80
CA ASN A 256 2.85 -4.07 22.58
C ASN A 256 3.18 -3.91 21.09
N PHE A 257 2.24 -3.47 20.28
CA PHE A 257 2.46 -3.14 18.87
C PHE A 257 3.38 -1.93 18.75
N ASP A 258 4.41 -2.03 17.88
CA ASP A 258 5.43 -1.03 17.60
C ASP A 258 5.87 -1.09 16.09
#